data_38c73e43ea4ec7375617ce5ebe4faddc
#
_entry.id   38c73e43ea4ec7375617ce5ebe4faddc
#
_cell.length_a   1.000
_cell.length_b   1.000
_cell.length_c   1.000
_cell.angle_alpha   90.00
_cell.angle_beta   90.00
_cell.angle_gamma   90.00
#
_symmetry.space_group_name_H-M   'P 1'
#
loop_
_entity.id
_entity.type
_entity.pdbx_description
1 polymer ?
#
loop_
_entity_poly.entity_id
_entity_poly.type
_entity_poly.pdbx_seq_one_letter_code
_entity_poly.pdbx_strand_id
1 'polypeptide(L)'
;MGSEQIRRWESGALAHAVTDPFGQGPLPWLRGSEHYFDDTGHVVPWYVDHTPPPGATSPGGRNHQRTTGPRVPAPRQTAGDPRTADDVHRQIKGFASTGAAAPGEAIDFHITVDPPQQFSVDIYRIGHYGGDGASKITTSPRLPGIVQPPPLTADRTVSCHHWWLSWRLQIPTYWSIGAYVAVLTTDDGYRSHIPFTVRDNHPADLLLLLPDITWQAYNLYPEDGHTGASLYHAWDEDGRLLGEAEAATTVSFDRPFAGAGLPLHVGHAYDFIRWAERYGYDLAYADARDLHAGRVDPTRYRGLVFPGHDEYWSTTMRRTVEVAREHGTSLVFLSANTMYWQAELGPSPSGVPDRLLTCLKRRGPGKPALWREVDRPEQELLGVQYAGRVPEAHPLVVRNADHWLWEATGAHEGDELEGMVAGEADRYFPRITLPEHEGRILLSHSPYRDTEGAIRHQETSLYRAPSGALVFAAGTFAWSPALDRPGHIDTRVQRATANLLDRICKRD
;
A
#
# COMPACT_ATOMS: atom_id res chain seq x y z
N MET A 1 32.32 11.84 -4.83
CA MET A 1 31.43 10.96 -5.62
C MET A 1 32.03 10.80 -7.02
N GLY A 2 32.25 9.56 -7.44
CA GLY A 2 32.89 9.29 -8.71
C GLY A 2 31.96 9.59 -9.90
N SER A 3 32.56 9.98 -11.02
CA SER A 3 31.88 10.31 -12.27
C SER A 3 30.93 9.21 -12.81
N GLU A 4 31.03 8.01 -12.30
CA GLU A 4 30.23 6.86 -12.69
C GLU A 4 28.86 6.81 -12.00
N GLN A 5 28.75 7.29 -10.75
CA GLN A 5 27.47 7.42 -10.06
C GLN A 5 26.61 8.55 -10.66
N ILE A 6 27.24 9.65 -11.08
CA ILE A 6 26.54 10.74 -11.77
C ILE A 6 25.99 10.25 -13.11
N ARG A 7 26.76 9.43 -13.87
CA ARG A 7 26.29 8.84 -15.13
C ARG A 7 25.13 7.85 -14.96
N ARG A 8 25.06 7.11 -13.83
CA ARG A 8 23.91 6.25 -13.52
C ARG A 8 22.64 7.06 -13.28
N TRP A 9 22.76 8.23 -12.66
CA TRP A 9 21.64 9.16 -12.45
C TRP A 9 21.15 9.77 -13.77
N GLU A 10 22.05 10.21 -14.62
CA GLU A 10 21.71 10.83 -15.92
C GLU A 10 21.12 9.83 -16.92
N SER A 11 21.57 8.56 -16.90
CA SER A 11 21.02 7.51 -17.79
C SER A 11 19.65 6.98 -17.35
N GLY A 12 19.27 7.14 -16.08
CA GLY A 12 17.93 6.78 -15.58
C GLY A 12 16.84 7.80 -15.98
N ALA A 13 17.22 9.00 -16.43
CA ALA A 13 16.28 10.07 -16.78
C ALA A 13 15.74 10.01 -18.22
N LEU A 14 16.24 9.10 -19.07
CA LEU A 14 15.72 8.92 -20.42
C LEU A 14 14.58 7.94 -20.43
N ALA A 15 13.35 8.47 -20.42
CA ALA A 15 12.14 7.72 -20.72
C ALA A 15 12.22 7.22 -22.18
N HIS A 16 12.75 6.04 -22.39
CA HIS A 16 12.54 5.33 -23.64
C HIS A 16 11.11 4.80 -23.65
N ALA A 17 10.37 5.09 -24.71
CA ALA A 17 9.15 4.40 -25.03
C ALA A 17 9.52 2.92 -25.26
N VAL A 18 9.31 2.09 -24.25
CA VAL A 18 9.59 0.66 -24.30
C VAL A 18 8.42 0.00 -25.01
N THR A 19 8.69 -0.60 -26.14
CA THR A 19 7.76 -1.50 -26.82
C THR A 19 7.69 -2.81 -26.03
N ASP A 20 6.47 -3.21 -25.66
CA ASP A 20 6.15 -4.48 -25.04
C ASP A 20 6.78 -5.65 -25.81
N PRO A 21 7.66 -6.47 -25.18
CA PRO A 21 8.26 -7.63 -25.83
C PRO A 21 7.25 -8.69 -26.25
N PHE A 22 5.99 -8.57 -25.79
CA PHE A 22 4.87 -9.46 -26.16
C PHE A 22 3.84 -8.82 -27.07
N GLY A 23 4.06 -7.58 -27.58
CA GLY A 23 3.17 -6.90 -28.52
C GLY A 23 1.82 -6.44 -27.94
N GLN A 24 1.68 -6.39 -26.62
CA GLN A 24 0.41 -6.05 -25.93
C GLN A 24 0.37 -4.62 -25.36
N GLY A 25 1.42 -3.83 -25.57
CA GLY A 25 1.57 -2.51 -24.94
C GLY A 25 1.86 -2.58 -23.44
N PRO A 26 2.19 -1.46 -22.80
CA PRO A 26 2.47 -1.46 -21.34
C PRO A 26 1.26 -2.02 -20.61
N LEU A 27 1.50 -2.97 -19.70
CA LEU A 27 0.48 -3.72 -18.98
C LEU A 27 -0.54 -2.74 -18.36
N PRO A 28 -1.75 -2.57 -18.98
CA PRO A 28 -2.66 -1.48 -18.61
C PRO A 28 -3.13 -1.56 -17.15
N TRP A 29 -3.17 -2.79 -16.60
CA TRP A 29 -3.57 -3.01 -15.22
C TRP A 29 -2.51 -2.60 -14.19
N LEU A 30 -1.22 -2.61 -14.52
CA LEU A 30 -0.18 -2.03 -13.66
C LEU A 30 -0.29 -0.50 -13.60
N ARG A 31 -0.78 0.11 -14.67
CA ARG A 31 -1.12 1.53 -14.71
C ARG A 31 -2.52 1.79 -14.17
N GLY A 32 -3.47 0.88 -14.43
CA GLY A 32 -4.88 0.99 -14.06
C GLY A 32 -5.19 0.67 -12.60
N SER A 33 -4.33 -0.07 -11.89
CA SER A 33 -4.48 -0.27 -10.44
C SER A 33 -4.27 1.00 -9.62
N GLU A 34 -3.81 2.06 -10.28
CA GLU A 34 -3.51 3.35 -9.68
C GLU A 34 -4.57 4.41 -9.99
N HIS A 35 -5.63 4.04 -10.69
CA HIS A 35 -6.62 4.98 -11.18
C HIS A 35 -8.03 4.47 -10.88
N TYR A 36 -8.82 5.32 -10.24
CA TYR A 36 -10.26 5.20 -10.25
C TYR A 36 -10.82 5.88 -11.48
N PHE A 37 -11.95 5.39 -11.98
CA PHE A 37 -12.73 6.10 -12.96
C PHE A 37 -13.74 6.96 -12.21
N ASP A 38 -13.75 8.27 -12.49
CA ASP A 38 -14.83 9.14 -12.04
C ASP A 38 -16.16 8.79 -12.72
N ASP A 39 -17.24 9.42 -12.30
CA ASP A 39 -18.58 9.19 -12.85
C ASP A 39 -18.69 9.52 -14.35
N THR A 40 -17.66 10.12 -14.95
CA THR A 40 -17.55 10.45 -16.39
C THR A 40 -16.67 9.48 -17.16
N GLY A 41 -16.07 8.50 -16.48
CA GLY A 41 -15.16 7.51 -17.07
C GLY A 41 -13.73 8.03 -17.28
N HIS A 42 -13.38 9.18 -16.70
CA HIS A 42 -12.01 9.65 -16.68
C HIS A 42 -11.20 8.95 -15.59
N VAL A 43 -9.96 8.64 -15.93
CA VAL A 43 -9.01 8.03 -15.00
C VAL A 43 -8.58 9.07 -13.97
N VAL A 44 -8.93 8.86 -12.71
CA VAL A 44 -8.51 9.70 -11.59
C VAL A 44 -7.41 8.99 -10.83
N PRO A 45 -6.27 9.63 -10.53
CA PRO A 45 -5.26 9.03 -9.65
C PRO A 45 -5.88 8.70 -8.30
N TRP A 46 -5.74 7.47 -7.83
CA TRP A 46 -6.41 6.97 -6.61
C TRP A 46 -6.15 7.81 -5.35
N TYR A 47 -5.01 8.50 -5.26
CA TYR A 47 -4.68 9.37 -4.11
C TYR A 47 -5.49 10.69 -4.11
N VAL A 48 -6.16 11.04 -5.21
CA VAL A 48 -7.07 12.18 -5.33
C VAL A 48 -8.49 11.77 -4.93
N ASP A 49 -8.77 10.48 -4.87
CA ASP A 49 -10.11 9.93 -4.61
C ASP A 49 -10.62 10.15 -3.17
N HIS A 50 -9.74 10.59 -2.28
CA HIS A 50 -10.13 11.10 -0.96
C HIS A 50 -10.48 12.60 -0.97
N THR A 51 -10.36 13.26 -2.11
CA THR A 51 -10.83 14.62 -2.35
C THR A 51 -12.15 14.57 -3.11
N PRO A 52 -13.22 15.13 -2.57
CA PRO A 52 -14.45 15.31 -3.35
C PRO A 52 -14.14 16.15 -4.59
N PRO A 53 -14.75 15.84 -5.76
CA PRO A 53 -14.57 16.66 -6.96
C PRO A 53 -14.89 18.13 -6.67
N PRO A 54 -14.28 19.10 -7.38
CA PRO A 54 -14.52 20.51 -7.16
C PRO A 54 -16.01 20.81 -7.14
N GLY A 55 -16.53 21.25 -5.99
CA GLY A 55 -17.97 21.51 -5.76
C GLY A 55 -18.71 20.48 -4.94
N ALA A 56 -18.09 19.36 -4.54
CA ALA A 56 -18.67 18.43 -3.57
C ALA A 56 -18.34 18.89 -2.14
N THR A 57 -19.34 19.00 -1.30
CA THR A 57 -19.14 19.32 0.13
C THR A 57 -18.46 18.17 0.83
N SER A 58 -17.40 18.47 1.59
CA SER A 58 -16.60 17.54 2.41
C SER A 58 -17.47 16.56 3.19
N PRO A 59 -17.08 15.28 3.34
CA PRO A 59 -17.77 14.33 4.21
C PRO A 59 -17.36 14.53 5.67
N GLY A 60 -17.66 15.71 6.17
CA GLY A 60 -17.72 16.03 7.59
C GLY A 60 -19.17 16.07 8.02
N GLY A 61 -19.75 14.92 8.35
CA GLY A 61 -21.05 14.81 8.96
C GLY A 61 -22.18 15.55 8.23
N ARG A 62 -22.82 14.89 7.33
CA ARG A 62 -24.22 14.90 6.88
C ARG A 62 -24.31 14.56 5.39
N ASN A 63 -24.86 13.37 5.13
CA ASN A 63 -25.53 12.98 3.89
C ASN A 63 -24.80 13.25 2.57
N HIS A 64 -23.86 12.38 2.18
CA HIS A 64 -23.65 12.14 0.77
C HIS A 64 -24.86 11.34 0.23
N GLN A 65 -25.90 12.08 -0.16
CA GLN A 65 -26.80 11.55 -1.17
C GLN A 65 -25.96 11.45 -2.46
N ARG A 66 -25.60 10.22 -2.88
CA ARG A 66 -25.37 9.99 -4.30
C ARG A 66 -26.68 10.42 -4.97
N THR A 67 -26.65 11.56 -5.68
CA THR A 67 -27.70 11.87 -6.64
C THR A 67 -27.68 10.73 -7.64
N THR A 68 -28.78 9.99 -7.70
CA THR A 68 -29.08 9.06 -8.78
C THR A 68 -29.32 9.88 -10.05
N GLY A 69 -28.25 10.41 -10.62
CA GLY A 69 -28.22 10.88 -12.00
C GLY A 69 -28.31 9.66 -12.92
N PRO A 70 -28.86 9.80 -14.13
CA PRO A 70 -28.92 8.70 -15.08
C PRO A 70 -27.51 8.17 -15.27
N ARG A 71 -27.32 6.85 -15.11
CA ARG A 71 -26.05 6.16 -15.41
C ARG A 71 -25.65 6.54 -16.82
N VAL A 72 -24.56 7.30 -16.96
CA VAL A 72 -23.91 7.48 -18.24
C VAL A 72 -23.43 6.08 -18.66
N PRO A 73 -23.79 5.59 -19.85
CA PRO A 73 -23.32 4.29 -20.30
C PRO A 73 -21.79 4.31 -20.32
N ALA A 74 -21.15 3.29 -19.72
CA ALA A 74 -19.71 3.11 -19.82
C ALA A 74 -19.27 3.21 -21.30
N PRO A 75 -18.11 3.80 -21.59
CA PRO A 75 -17.59 3.86 -22.96
C PRO A 75 -17.64 2.45 -23.57
N ARG A 76 -18.10 2.33 -24.81
CA ARG A 76 -18.14 1.05 -25.51
C ARG A 76 -16.72 0.49 -25.57
N GLN A 77 -16.46 -0.57 -24.78
CA GLN A 77 -15.22 -1.33 -24.88
C GLN A 77 -15.16 -1.97 -26.27
N THR A 78 -14.01 -1.86 -26.92
CA THR A 78 -13.76 -2.55 -28.17
C THR A 78 -13.67 -4.06 -27.92
N ALA A 79 -14.15 -4.87 -28.85
CA ALA A 79 -14.04 -6.32 -28.72
C ALA A 79 -12.55 -6.71 -28.69
N GLY A 80 -12.10 -7.27 -27.54
CA GLY A 80 -10.71 -7.64 -27.30
C GLY A 80 -10.04 -6.89 -26.14
N ASP A 81 -10.60 -5.77 -25.65
CA ASP A 81 -10.06 -5.09 -24.48
C ASP A 81 -10.36 -5.89 -23.19
N PRO A 82 -9.40 -5.99 -22.27
CA PRO A 82 -9.63 -6.65 -20.99
C PRO A 82 -10.73 -5.95 -20.20
N ARG A 83 -11.67 -6.73 -19.67
CA ARG A 83 -12.79 -6.25 -18.87
C ARG A 83 -12.49 -6.43 -17.39
N THR A 84 -12.67 -5.39 -16.57
CA THR A 84 -12.57 -5.54 -15.12
C THR A 84 -13.81 -6.25 -14.59
N ALA A 85 -13.61 -7.31 -13.82
CA ALA A 85 -14.69 -7.99 -13.11
C ALA A 85 -15.15 -7.14 -11.92
N ASP A 86 -16.47 -7.09 -11.70
CA ASP A 86 -17.08 -6.36 -10.57
C ASP A 86 -17.48 -7.29 -9.42
N ASP A 87 -17.87 -6.70 -8.30
CA ASP A 87 -18.22 -7.44 -7.09
C ASP A 87 -19.68 -7.90 -7.08
N VAL A 88 -20.53 -7.32 -7.95
CA VAL A 88 -21.96 -7.64 -8.05
C VAL A 88 -22.17 -8.93 -8.87
N HIS A 89 -21.61 -8.94 -10.09
CA HIS A 89 -21.74 -10.09 -11.01
C HIS A 89 -20.68 -11.16 -10.76
N ARG A 90 -19.55 -10.80 -10.13
CA ARG A 90 -18.45 -11.72 -9.76
C ARG A 90 -17.96 -12.57 -10.93
N GLN A 91 -17.84 -11.96 -12.14
CA GLN A 91 -17.43 -12.66 -13.37
C GLN A 91 -16.14 -13.48 -13.14
N ILE A 92 -15.20 -12.95 -12.36
CA ILE A 92 -14.09 -13.68 -11.75
C ILE A 92 -13.56 -12.92 -10.54
N LYS A 93 -13.55 -13.54 -9.35
CA LYS A 93 -13.02 -12.95 -8.11
C LYS A 93 -12.32 -14.03 -7.31
N GLY A 94 -11.28 -13.67 -6.56
CA GLY A 94 -10.59 -14.67 -5.75
C GLY A 94 -9.68 -14.06 -4.68
N PHE A 95 -9.20 -14.95 -3.82
CA PHE A 95 -8.20 -14.62 -2.79
C PHE A 95 -7.22 -15.77 -2.60
N ALA A 96 -6.10 -15.48 -1.96
CA ALA A 96 -5.06 -16.44 -1.62
C ALA A 96 -5.17 -16.91 -0.17
N SER A 97 -4.88 -18.18 0.07
CA SER A 97 -4.85 -18.77 1.43
C SER A 97 -3.81 -18.13 2.36
N THR A 98 -2.81 -17.47 1.79
CA THR A 98 -1.79 -16.69 2.50
C THR A 98 -1.38 -15.48 1.68
N GLY A 99 -0.95 -14.38 2.32
CA GLY A 99 -0.39 -13.21 1.65
C GLY A 99 1.05 -13.43 1.20
N ALA A 100 1.80 -14.32 1.89
CA ALA A 100 3.19 -14.59 1.57
C ALA A 100 3.52 -16.08 1.67
N ALA A 101 4.42 -16.54 0.81
CA ALA A 101 4.96 -17.89 0.82
C ALA A 101 6.46 -17.87 0.47
N ALA A 102 7.21 -18.86 0.97
CA ALA A 102 8.60 -19.05 0.61
C ALA A 102 8.74 -19.97 -0.63
N PRO A 103 9.86 -19.90 -1.36
CA PRO A 103 10.20 -20.90 -2.37
C PRO A 103 10.14 -22.32 -1.79
N GLY A 104 9.41 -23.21 -2.47
CA GLY A 104 9.11 -24.57 -1.98
C GLY A 104 7.80 -24.69 -1.23
N GLU A 105 7.18 -23.59 -0.80
CA GLU A 105 5.81 -23.58 -0.21
C GLU A 105 4.74 -23.47 -1.30
N ALA A 106 3.48 -23.64 -0.92
CA ALA A 106 2.33 -23.53 -1.82
C ALA A 106 1.38 -22.42 -1.40
N ILE A 107 0.73 -21.82 -2.40
CA ILE A 107 -0.39 -20.89 -2.22
C ILE A 107 -1.63 -21.52 -2.84
N ASP A 108 -2.71 -21.61 -2.08
CA ASP A 108 -4.01 -22.03 -2.55
C ASP A 108 -4.84 -20.81 -2.97
N PHE A 109 -5.37 -20.85 -4.18
CA PHE A 109 -6.25 -19.82 -4.72
C PHE A 109 -7.70 -20.32 -4.70
N HIS A 110 -8.57 -19.51 -4.10
CA HIS A 110 -10.01 -19.73 -4.00
C HIS A 110 -10.69 -18.72 -4.93
N ILE A 111 -11.27 -19.19 -6.03
CA ILE A 111 -11.73 -18.34 -7.12
C ILE A 111 -13.18 -18.69 -7.47
N THR A 112 -14.05 -17.69 -7.56
CA THR A 112 -15.40 -17.79 -8.11
C THR A 112 -15.41 -17.28 -9.55
N VAL A 113 -16.19 -17.93 -10.42
CA VAL A 113 -16.42 -17.52 -11.79
C VAL A 113 -17.92 -17.62 -12.09
N ASP A 114 -18.57 -16.49 -12.35
CA ASP A 114 -20.02 -16.41 -12.61
C ASP A 114 -20.28 -15.61 -13.90
N PRO A 115 -20.90 -16.18 -14.93
CA PRO A 115 -21.30 -17.59 -15.10
C PRO A 115 -20.10 -18.56 -15.18
N PRO A 116 -20.29 -19.85 -14.85
CA PRO A 116 -19.23 -20.85 -14.92
C PRO A 116 -18.64 -20.95 -16.33
N GLN A 117 -17.33 -20.78 -16.43
CA GLN A 117 -16.56 -20.89 -17.67
C GLN A 117 -15.10 -21.20 -17.36
N GLN A 118 -14.32 -21.54 -18.37
CA GLN A 118 -12.87 -21.72 -18.19
C GLN A 118 -12.18 -20.38 -17.91
N PHE A 119 -11.10 -20.45 -17.13
CA PHE A 119 -10.22 -19.32 -16.85
C PHE A 119 -8.75 -19.74 -16.78
N SER A 120 -7.86 -18.78 -16.79
CA SER A 120 -6.43 -18.97 -16.52
C SER A 120 -5.93 -17.96 -15.50
N VAL A 121 -4.78 -18.26 -14.90
CA VAL A 121 -4.10 -17.39 -13.96
C VAL A 121 -2.71 -17.10 -14.48
N ASP A 122 -2.43 -15.86 -14.81
CA ASP A 122 -1.10 -15.37 -15.16
C ASP A 122 -0.40 -14.82 -13.92
N ILE A 123 0.79 -15.31 -13.62
CA ILE A 123 1.58 -14.84 -12.49
C ILE A 123 2.61 -13.83 -12.96
N TYR A 124 2.55 -12.63 -12.39
CA TYR A 124 3.51 -11.56 -12.64
C TYR A 124 4.30 -11.24 -11.39
N ARG A 125 5.61 -10.98 -11.53
CA ARG A 125 6.44 -10.37 -10.50
C ARG A 125 6.59 -8.89 -10.80
N ILE A 126 6.32 -8.06 -9.78
CA ILE A 126 6.49 -6.60 -9.85
C ILE A 126 7.99 -6.29 -9.75
N GLY A 127 8.47 -5.34 -10.53
CA GLY A 127 9.86 -4.90 -10.54
C GLY A 127 10.13 -3.92 -11.66
N HIS A 128 11.39 -3.55 -11.87
CA HIS A 128 11.73 -2.54 -12.89
C HIS A 128 11.61 -3.09 -14.33
N TYR A 129 12.22 -4.22 -14.62
CA TYR A 129 12.20 -4.91 -15.93
C TYR A 129 12.36 -3.99 -17.15
N GLY A 130 13.38 -3.11 -17.12
CA GLY A 130 13.61 -2.17 -18.22
C GLY A 130 12.56 -1.07 -18.39
N GLY A 131 11.65 -0.91 -17.42
CA GLY A 131 10.54 0.04 -17.45
C GLY A 131 9.17 -0.60 -17.64
N ASP A 132 9.08 -1.92 -17.88
CA ASP A 132 7.81 -2.63 -18.04
C ASP A 132 7.00 -2.72 -16.74
N GLY A 133 7.66 -2.56 -15.59
CA GLY A 133 7.04 -2.51 -14.26
C GLY A 133 6.66 -3.87 -13.68
N ALA A 134 6.61 -4.92 -14.50
CA ALA A 134 6.41 -6.30 -14.09
C ALA A 134 6.89 -7.27 -15.17
N SER A 135 7.13 -8.53 -14.77
CA SER A 135 7.45 -9.61 -15.69
C SER A 135 6.52 -10.79 -15.47
N LYS A 136 5.98 -11.33 -16.55
CA LYS A 136 5.18 -12.56 -16.53
C LYS A 136 6.08 -13.76 -16.24
N ILE A 137 5.79 -14.48 -15.17
CA ILE A 137 6.61 -15.60 -14.71
C ILE A 137 6.07 -16.94 -15.23
N THR A 138 4.73 -17.11 -15.16
CA THR A 138 4.09 -18.36 -15.59
C THR A 138 2.60 -18.14 -15.83
N THR A 139 1.96 -19.13 -16.45
CA THR A 139 0.51 -19.19 -16.63
C THR A 139 0.02 -20.55 -16.12
N SER A 140 -1.10 -20.58 -15.40
CA SER A 140 -1.76 -21.83 -15.02
C SER A 140 -2.23 -22.61 -16.26
N PRO A 141 -2.49 -23.92 -16.15
CA PRO A 141 -3.37 -24.60 -17.11
C PRO A 141 -4.72 -23.89 -17.21
N ARG A 142 -5.50 -24.19 -18.25
CA ARG A 142 -6.92 -23.80 -18.29
C ARG A 142 -7.65 -24.51 -17.16
N LEU A 143 -8.35 -23.75 -16.33
CA LEU A 143 -9.00 -24.22 -15.11
C LEU A 143 -10.52 -24.13 -15.26
N PRO A 144 -11.28 -25.10 -14.77
CA PRO A 144 -12.74 -25.02 -14.75
C PRO A 144 -13.18 -23.99 -13.70
N GLY A 145 -13.88 -22.94 -14.12
CA GLY A 145 -14.48 -21.97 -13.21
C GLY A 145 -15.84 -22.44 -12.70
N ILE A 146 -16.08 -22.23 -11.44
CA ILE A 146 -17.35 -22.55 -10.74
C ILE A 146 -17.83 -21.34 -9.97
N VAL A 147 -19.14 -21.26 -9.74
CA VAL A 147 -19.71 -20.29 -8.82
C VAL A 147 -19.46 -20.77 -7.39
N GLN A 148 -18.68 -20.04 -6.64
CA GLN A 148 -18.47 -20.28 -5.22
C GLN A 148 -19.71 -19.84 -4.40
N PRO A 149 -19.96 -20.42 -3.24
CA PRO A 149 -21.03 -19.97 -2.37
C PRO A 149 -20.93 -18.49 -2.04
N PRO A 150 -22.04 -17.80 -1.71
CA PRO A 150 -22.00 -16.43 -1.25
C PRO A 150 -21.08 -16.24 -0.05
N PRO A 151 -20.47 -15.05 0.12
CA PRO A 151 -19.72 -14.73 1.33
C PRO A 151 -20.58 -14.93 2.58
N LEU A 152 -19.98 -15.44 3.65
CA LEU A 152 -20.61 -15.46 4.98
C LEU A 152 -20.43 -14.11 5.65
N THR A 153 -21.47 -13.64 6.31
CA THR A 153 -21.43 -12.37 7.05
C THR A 153 -21.92 -12.59 8.47
N ALA A 154 -21.11 -12.19 9.45
CA ALA A 154 -21.45 -12.18 10.86
C ALA A 154 -20.92 -10.89 11.48
N ASP A 155 -21.76 -10.11 12.16
CA ASP A 155 -21.39 -8.84 12.76
C ASP A 155 -20.59 -7.92 11.81
N ARG A 156 -21.04 -7.86 10.54
CA ARG A 156 -20.36 -7.15 9.43
C ARG A 156 -18.98 -7.69 9.04
N THR A 157 -18.54 -8.79 9.64
CA THR A 157 -17.35 -9.50 9.19
C THR A 157 -17.72 -10.37 7.99
N VAL A 158 -17.19 -10.01 6.83
CA VAL A 158 -17.38 -10.74 5.57
C VAL A 158 -16.24 -11.72 5.36
N SER A 159 -16.55 -12.99 5.12
CA SER A 159 -15.54 -14.04 4.90
C SER A 159 -15.96 -15.05 3.84
N CYS A 160 -15.01 -15.50 3.05
CA CYS A 160 -15.14 -16.54 2.02
C CYS A 160 -14.32 -17.81 2.40
N HIS A 161 -13.98 -18.01 3.69
CA HIS A 161 -13.12 -19.11 4.15
C HIS A 161 -13.63 -20.51 3.78
N HIS A 162 -14.89 -20.65 3.43
CA HIS A 162 -15.56 -21.89 3.01
C HIS A 162 -15.51 -22.12 1.49
N TRP A 163 -14.88 -21.21 0.70
CA TRP A 163 -14.74 -21.41 -0.72
C TRP A 163 -13.83 -22.59 -1.01
N TRP A 164 -14.19 -23.38 -2.02
CA TRP A 164 -13.37 -24.51 -2.46
C TRP A 164 -12.09 -24.06 -3.13
N LEU A 165 -11.06 -24.89 -3.01
CA LEU A 165 -9.80 -24.71 -3.71
C LEU A 165 -10.04 -24.77 -5.23
N SER A 166 -9.58 -23.73 -5.94
CA SER A 166 -9.66 -23.65 -7.40
C SER A 166 -8.33 -24.01 -8.06
N TRP A 167 -7.23 -23.58 -7.46
CA TRP A 167 -5.89 -23.86 -7.98
C TRP A 167 -4.84 -23.75 -6.87
N ARG A 168 -3.88 -24.68 -6.88
CA ARG A 168 -2.71 -24.66 -5.99
C ARG A 168 -1.47 -24.28 -6.81
N LEU A 169 -0.82 -23.19 -6.45
CA LEU A 169 0.46 -22.75 -6.97
C LEU A 169 1.56 -23.27 -6.03
N GLN A 170 2.36 -24.23 -6.50
CA GLN A 170 3.61 -24.60 -5.85
C GLN A 170 4.65 -23.57 -6.23
N ILE A 171 5.20 -22.80 -5.28
CA ILE A 171 6.26 -21.83 -5.54
C ILE A 171 7.57 -22.60 -5.83
N PRO A 172 8.11 -22.52 -7.05
CA PRO A 172 9.37 -23.23 -7.37
C PRO A 172 10.52 -22.66 -6.55
N THR A 173 11.47 -23.51 -6.20
CA THR A 173 12.65 -23.11 -5.40
C THR A 173 13.57 -22.11 -6.10
N TYR A 174 13.45 -21.98 -7.41
CA TYR A 174 14.23 -21.03 -8.24
C TYR A 174 13.53 -19.70 -8.47
N TRP A 175 12.30 -19.48 -7.96
CA TRP A 175 11.63 -18.20 -8.14
C TRP A 175 12.34 -17.10 -7.35
N SER A 176 12.46 -15.95 -7.99
CA SER A 176 12.96 -14.75 -7.32
C SER A 176 11.97 -14.30 -6.26
N ILE A 177 12.47 -13.80 -5.15
CA ILE A 177 11.67 -13.12 -4.14
C ILE A 177 11.10 -11.83 -4.71
N GLY A 178 10.00 -11.33 -4.13
CA GLY A 178 9.38 -10.08 -4.57
C GLY A 178 7.89 -10.00 -4.31
N ALA A 179 7.31 -8.88 -4.72
CA ALA A 179 5.87 -8.72 -4.81
C ALA A 179 5.35 -9.33 -6.12
N TYR A 180 4.25 -10.05 -6.02
CA TYR A 180 3.63 -10.76 -7.14
C TYR A 180 2.15 -10.42 -7.26
N VAL A 181 1.63 -10.61 -8.47
CA VAL A 181 0.19 -10.50 -8.76
C VAL A 181 -0.24 -11.69 -9.61
N ALA A 182 -1.25 -12.40 -9.14
CA ALA A 182 -1.98 -13.36 -9.96
C ALA A 182 -3.10 -12.63 -10.71
N VAL A 183 -3.04 -12.62 -12.02
CA VAL A 183 -4.03 -12.03 -12.93
C VAL A 183 -4.96 -13.14 -13.41
N LEU A 184 -6.17 -13.13 -12.90
CA LEU A 184 -7.22 -14.07 -13.26
C LEU A 184 -7.89 -13.59 -14.55
N THR A 185 -8.07 -14.48 -15.53
CA THR A 185 -8.72 -14.10 -16.80
C THR A 185 -9.68 -15.20 -17.27
N THR A 186 -10.96 -14.85 -17.44
CA THR A 186 -11.99 -15.72 -17.99
C THR A 186 -11.89 -15.84 -19.52
N ASP A 187 -12.56 -16.84 -20.12
CA ASP A 187 -12.60 -17.00 -21.57
C ASP A 187 -13.20 -15.81 -22.31
N ASP A 188 -14.18 -15.14 -21.70
CA ASP A 188 -14.83 -13.97 -22.26
C ASP A 188 -14.10 -12.64 -21.91
N GLY A 189 -12.90 -12.73 -21.30
CA GLY A 189 -11.97 -11.61 -21.12
C GLY A 189 -12.14 -10.80 -19.84
N TYR A 190 -12.96 -11.21 -18.87
CA TYR A 190 -13.01 -10.55 -17.57
C TYR A 190 -11.77 -10.84 -16.74
N ARG A 191 -11.27 -9.83 -16.03
CA ARG A 191 -10.06 -9.90 -15.19
C ARG A 191 -10.30 -9.46 -13.78
N SER A 192 -9.59 -10.12 -12.85
CA SER A 192 -9.41 -9.72 -11.46
C SER A 192 -7.99 -10.08 -11.02
N HIS A 193 -7.56 -9.59 -9.86
CA HIS A 193 -6.18 -9.71 -9.40
C HIS A 193 -6.14 -10.24 -7.97
N ILE A 194 -5.04 -10.93 -7.63
CA ILE A 194 -4.73 -11.36 -6.26
C ILE A 194 -3.26 -11.06 -6.02
N PRO A 195 -2.92 -10.08 -5.14
CA PRO A 195 -1.55 -9.81 -4.76
C PRO A 195 -1.04 -10.85 -3.78
N PHE A 196 0.25 -11.18 -3.86
CA PHE A 196 0.95 -12.02 -2.91
C PHE A 196 2.45 -11.74 -2.91
N THR A 197 3.17 -12.22 -1.92
CA THR A 197 4.61 -12.03 -1.75
C THR A 197 5.34 -13.37 -1.81
N VAL A 198 6.43 -13.45 -2.56
CA VAL A 198 7.40 -14.54 -2.43
C VAL A 198 8.54 -14.02 -1.58
N ARG A 199 8.66 -14.57 -0.37
CA ARG A 199 9.65 -14.18 0.63
C ARG A 199 10.69 -15.27 0.83
N ASP A 200 11.86 -14.87 1.30
CA ASP A 200 12.84 -15.80 1.88
C ASP A 200 13.59 -15.12 3.03
N ASN A 201 14.56 -15.83 3.58
CA ASN A 201 15.43 -15.32 4.65
C ASN A 201 16.86 -15.09 4.17
N HIS A 202 17.07 -14.80 2.87
CA HIS A 202 18.42 -14.49 2.39
C HIS A 202 18.90 -13.17 3.01
N PRO A 203 20.22 -13.02 3.21
CA PRO A 203 20.75 -11.75 3.67
C PRO A 203 20.65 -10.72 2.55
N ALA A 204 19.94 -9.62 2.82
CA ALA A 204 19.84 -8.45 1.95
C ALA A 204 20.16 -7.20 2.78
N ASP A 205 20.44 -6.08 2.11
CA ASP A 205 20.64 -4.81 2.81
C ASP A 205 19.35 -4.29 3.41
N LEU A 206 18.25 -4.39 2.68
CA LEU A 206 16.95 -3.82 3.05
C LEU A 206 15.86 -4.88 3.09
N LEU A 207 14.98 -4.81 4.10
CA LEU A 207 13.73 -5.55 4.14
C LEU A 207 12.58 -4.61 3.81
N LEU A 208 11.87 -4.91 2.73
CA LEU A 208 10.64 -4.21 2.35
C LEU A 208 9.44 -4.89 3.02
N LEU A 209 8.63 -4.11 3.74
CA LEU A 209 7.45 -4.56 4.45
C LEU A 209 6.19 -4.06 3.73
N LEU A 210 5.42 -4.99 3.16
CA LEU A 210 4.16 -4.69 2.49
C LEU A 210 3.03 -4.59 3.52
N PRO A 211 2.20 -3.53 3.51
CA PRO A 211 1.21 -3.23 4.55
C PRO A 211 -0.11 -4.00 4.34
N ASP A 212 -0.06 -5.33 4.22
CA ASP A 212 -1.21 -6.18 3.91
C ASP A 212 -2.32 -6.13 4.98
N ILE A 213 -1.98 -5.81 6.22
CA ILE A 213 -2.94 -5.57 7.31
C ILE A 213 -3.74 -4.30 7.02
N THR A 214 -3.07 -3.20 6.68
CA THR A 214 -3.74 -1.93 6.32
C THR A 214 -4.56 -2.08 5.05
N TRP A 215 -4.04 -2.79 4.05
CA TRP A 215 -4.81 -3.08 2.82
C TRP A 215 -6.13 -3.78 3.14
N GLN A 216 -6.11 -4.75 4.05
CA GLN A 216 -7.33 -5.48 4.44
C GLN A 216 -8.28 -4.63 5.28
N ALA A 217 -7.77 -3.70 6.09
CA ALA A 217 -8.58 -2.77 6.88
C ALA A 217 -9.47 -1.88 6.00
N TYR A 218 -8.99 -1.49 4.82
CA TYR A 218 -9.71 -0.68 3.84
C TYR A 218 -10.59 -1.48 2.88
N ASN A 219 -10.42 -2.80 2.81
CA ASN A 219 -11.11 -3.63 1.85
C ASN A 219 -12.63 -3.68 2.10
N LEU A 220 -13.42 -3.12 1.21
CA LEU A 220 -14.90 -3.06 1.30
C LEU A 220 -15.60 -4.25 0.62
N TYR A 221 -14.85 -5.28 0.22
CA TYR A 221 -15.43 -6.42 -0.51
C TYR A 221 -16.59 -7.10 0.23
N PRO A 222 -17.68 -7.44 -0.53
CA PRO A 222 -17.97 -7.00 -1.89
C PRO A 222 -18.58 -5.57 -1.93
N GLU A 223 -18.20 -4.78 -2.92
CA GLU A 223 -18.84 -3.48 -3.20
C GLU A 223 -20.15 -3.70 -3.96
N ASP A 224 -21.08 -4.37 -3.31
CA ASP A 224 -22.38 -4.77 -3.87
C ASP A 224 -23.55 -3.87 -3.42
N GLY A 225 -23.26 -2.89 -2.59
CA GLY A 225 -24.29 -2.01 -2.01
C GLY A 225 -25.05 -2.63 -0.84
N HIS A 226 -24.70 -3.81 -0.35
CA HIS A 226 -25.47 -4.53 0.67
C HIS A 226 -24.61 -5.28 1.70
N THR A 227 -23.63 -6.06 1.24
CA THR A 227 -22.93 -7.05 2.08
C THR A 227 -21.61 -6.54 2.58
N GLY A 228 -20.86 -5.80 1.73
CA GLY A 228 -19.48 -5.44 1.98
C GLY A 228 -19.29 -4.55 3.20
N ALA A 229 -18.20 -4.82 3.92
CA ALA A 229 -17.78 -3.98 5.04
C ALA A 229 -16.26 -3.97 5.20
N SER A 230 -15.74 -2.81 5.61
CA SER A 230 -14.35 -2.56 5.96
C SER A 230 -14.28 -2.02 7.40
N LEU A 231 -13.08 -1.69 7.90
CA LEU A 231 -12.95 -0.98 9.17
C LEU A 231 -13.35 0.51 9.09
N TYR A 232 -13.74 0.99 7.89
CA TYR A 232 -14.14 2.38 7.64
C TYR A 232 -15.58 2.54 7.17
N HIS A 233 -16.10 1.54 6.46
CA HIS A 233 -17.39 1.62 5.80
C HIS A 233 -18.14 0.30 5.88
N ALA A 234 -19.46 0.41 5.81
CA ALA A 234 -20.39 -0.70 5.60
C ALA A 234 -21.61 -0.17 4.84
N TRP A 235 -22.46 -1.07 4.35
CA TRP A 235 -23.72 -0.71 3.72
C TRP A 235 -24.90 -0.81 4.72
N ASP A 236 -25.88 0.07 4.59
CA ASP A 236 -27.18 -0.10 5.26
C ASP A 236 -28.15 -0.92 4.40
N GLU A 237 -29.36 -1.16 4.94
CA GLU A 237 -30.41 -1.91 4.25
C GLU A 237 -30.92 -1.22 2.97
N ASP A 238 -30.74 0.10 2.86
CA ASP A 238 -31.14 0.92 1.72
C ASP A 238 -30.00 1.05 0.68
N GLY A 239 -28.85 0.42 0.89
CA GLY A 239 -27.67 0.49 0.01
C GLY A 239 -26.89 1.81 0.13
N ARG A 240 -26.97 2.49 1.28
CA ARG A 240 -26.16 3.69 1.54
C ARG A 240 -24.86 3.28 2.23
N LEU A 241 -23.78 3.94 1.83
CA LEU A 241 -22.49 3.76 2.48
C LEU A 241 -22.47 4.46 3.84
N LEU A 242 -22.34 3.69 4.89
CA LEU A 242 -22.18 4.13 6.27
C LEU A 242 -20.72 4.45 6.57
N GLY A 243 -20.50 5.35 7.54
CA GLY A 243 -19.17 5.73 7.97
C GLY A 243 -18.57 4.83 9.06
N GLU A 244 -17.46 5.28 9.61
CA GLU A 244 -16.67 4.53 10.59
C GLU A 244 -17.44 4.09 11.84
N ALA A 245 -18.41 4.88 12.28
CA ALA A 245 -19.21 4.56 13.48
C ALA A 245 -20.00 3.26 13.33
N GLU A 246 -20.44 2.95 12.12
CA GLU A 246 -21.22 1.77 11.75
C GLU A 246 -20.42 0.73 10.97
N ALA A 247 -19.13 0.98 10.70
CA ALA A 247 -18.26 0.07 10.00
C ALA A 247 -18.01 -1.25 10.75
N ALA A 248 -17.42 -2.25 10.09
CA ALA A 248 -17.00 -3.47 10.76
C ALA A 248 -15.94 -3.16 11.84
N THR A 249 -15.89 -3.99 12.88
CA THR A 249 -14.81 -3.99 13.87
C THR A 249 -13.79 -5.07 13.60
N THR A 250 -14.17 -6.06 12.79
CA THR A 250 -13.32 -7.18 12.39
C THR A 250 -13.47 -7.40 10.89
N VAL A 251 -12.36 -7.66 10.20
CA VAL A 251 -12.35 -8.02 8.78
C VAL A 251 -11.52 -9.28 8.57
N SER A 252 -11.89 -10.07 7.56
CA SER A 252 -11.23 -11.34 7.25
C SER A 252 -10.26 -11.18 6.09
N PHE A 253 -9.11 -11.87 6.17
CA PHE A 253 -8.20 -12.04 5.03
C PHE A 253 -8.68 -13.13 4.05
N ASP A 254 -9.68 -13.94 4.44
CA ASP A 254 -10.27 -14.96 3.60
C ASP A 254 -11.39 -14.37 2.73
N ARG A 255 -11.07 -13.40 1.89
CA ARG A 255 -11.98 -12.77 0.93
C ARG A 255 -11.20 -12.04 -0.16
N PRO A 256 -11.78 -11.87 -1.37
CA PRO A 256 -11.20 -11.04 -2.42
C PRO A 256 -10.99 -9.59 -1.96
N PHE A 257 -10.11 -8.86 -2.63
CA PHE A 257 -10.17 -7.41 -2.61
C PHE A 257 -11.28 -6.90 -3.53
N ALA A 258 -11.91 -5.79 -3.12
CA ALA A 258 -12.98 -5.15 -3.85
C ALA A 258 -12.54 -4.63 -5.23
N GLY A 259 -13.50 -4.34 -6.11
CA GLY A 259 -13.25 -3.77 -7.43
C GLY A 259 -12.36 -4.67 -8.29
N ALA A 260 -11.23 -4.18 -8.77
CA ALA A 260 -10.32 -4.94 -9.63
C ALA A 260 -9.58 -6.09 -8.92
N GLY A 261 -9.73 -6.25 -7.59
CA GLY A 261 -9.03 -7.28 -6.81
C GLY A 261 -7.65 -6.87 -6.32
N LEU A 262 -7.27 -5.61 -6.46
CA LEU A 262 -6.05 -5.05 -5.87
C LEU A 262 -6.39 -4.16 -4.67
N PRO A 263 -5.53 -4.18 -3.62
CA PRO A 263 -5.76 -3.34 -2.45
C PRO A 263 -5.66 -1.86 -2.79
N LEU A 264 -6.43 -1.07 -2.07
CA LEU A 264 -6.25 0.39 -2.06
C LEU A 264 -4.81 0.71 -1.63
N HIS A 265 -4.19 1.70 -2.25
CA HIS A 265 -2.81 2.15 -1.96
C HIS A 265 -1.68 1.17 -2.31
N VAL A 266 -1.96 0.05 -2.97
CA VAL A 266 -0.91 -0.91 -3.38
C VAL A 266 0.15 -0.28 -4.29
N GLY A 267 -0.24 0.71 -5.08
CA GLY A 267 0.65 1.43 -6.00
C GLY A 267 1.86 2.07 -5.32
N HIS A 268 1.75 2.55 -4.07
CA HIS A 268 2.89 3.12 -3.34
C HIS A 268 4.03 2.12 -3.16
N ALA A 269 3.70 0.88 -2.80
CA ALA A 269 4.71 -0.16 -2.68
C ALA A 269 5.33 -0.49 -4.04
N TYR A 270 4.51 -0.55 -5.10
CA TYR A 270 4.99 -0.86 -6.44
C TYR A 270 5.88 0.25 -7.03
N ASP A 271 5.57 1.53 -6.76
CA ASP A 271 6.41 2.67 -7.15
C ASP A 271 7.80 2.56 -6.52
N PHE A 272 7.85 2.29 -5.20
CA PHE A 272 9.13 2.09 -4.51
C PHE A 272 9.90 0.88 -5.05
N ILE A 273 9.24 -0.27 -5.26
CA ILE A 273 9.88 -1.50 -5.77
C ILE A 273 10.52 -1.24 -7.13
N ARG A 274 9.77 -0.65 -8.08
CA ARG A 274 10.27 -0.36 -9.42
C ARG A 274 11.46 0.58 -9.39
N TRP A 275 11.38 1.63 -8.57
CA TRP A 275 12.46 2.59 -8.40
C TRP A 275 13.68 1.94 -7.75
N ALA A 276 13.53 1.23 -6.65
CA ALA A 276 14.62 0.63 -5.91
C ALA A 276 15.37 -0.44 -6.72
N GLU A 277 14.64 -1.31 -7.43
CA GLU A 277 15.23 -2.31 -8.33
C GLU A 277 15.98 -1.66 -9.51
N ARG A 278 15.44 -0.56 -10.06
CA ARG A 278 16.13 0.21 -11.12
C ARG A 278 17.49 0.71 -10.67
N TYR A 279 17.61 1.12 -9.42
CA TYR A 279 18.86 1.60 -8.83
C TYR A 279 19.71 0.48 -8.20
N GLY A 280 19.26 -0.77 -8.30
CA GLY A 280 20.02 -1.95 -7.88
C GLY A 280 20.16 -2.06 -6.37
N TYR A 281 19.15 -1.62 -5.59
CA TYR A 281 19.09 -1.92 -4.16
C TYR A 281 18.79 -3.40 -3.94
N ASP A 282 19.48 -3.98 -2.96
CA ASP A 282 19.27 -5.38 -2.56
C ASP A 282 18.13 -5.46 -1.54
N LEU A 283 17.01 -6.06 -1.99
CA LEU A 283 15.75 -6.09 -1.26
C LEU A 283 15.38 -7.52 -0.88
N ALA A 284 15.08 -7.74 0.40
CA ALA A 284 14.23 -8.82 0.87
C ALA A 284 12.79 -8.32 1.00
N TYR A 285 11.82 -9.22 0.99
CA TYR A 285 10.39 -8.89 1.01
C TYR A 285 9.67 -9.68 2.09
N ALA A 286 8.74 -9.04 2.80
CA ALA A 286 7.82 -9.68 3.72
C ALA A 286 6.52 -8.85 3.82
N ASP A 287 5.45 -9.47 4.30
CA ASP A 287 4.21 -8.78 4.64
C ASP A 287 4.20 -8.35 6.12
N ALA A 288 3.34 -7.41 6.48
CA ALA A 288 3.14 -7.00 7.87
C ALA A 288 2.74 -8.19 8.78
N ARG A 289 1.98 -9.14 8.27
CA ARG A 289 1.64 -10.39 9.01
C ARG A 289 2.83 -11.31 9.22
N ASP A 290 3.84 -11.31 8.33
CA ASP A 290 5.08 -12.07 8.57
C ASP A 290 5.88 -11.47 9.73
N LEU A 291 5.89 -10.14 9.83
CA LEU A 291 6.50 -9.44 10.96
C LEU A 291 5.75 -9.73 12.27
N HIS A 292 4.40 -9.70 12.24
CA HIS A 292 3.58 -10.05 13.38
C HIS A 292 3.86 -11.48 13.89
N ALA A 293 3.90 -12.43 12.98
CA ALA A 293 4.05 -13.85 13.28
C ALA A 293 5.50 -14.28 13.56
N GLY A 294 6.48 -13.36 13.49
CA GLY A 294 7.89 -13.66 13.70
C GLY A 294 8.51 -14.57 12.62
N ARG A 295 7.93 -14.58 11.41
CA ARG A 295 8.47 -15.36 10.27
C ARG A 295 9.69 -14.71 9.64
N VAL A 296 9.96 -13.45 9.95
CA VAL A 296 11.13 -12.70 9.53
C VAL A 296 11.80 -12.05 10.73
N ASP A 297 13.13 -12.08 10.78
CA ASP A 297 13.93 -11.39 11.79
C ASP A 297 14.46 -10.06 11.23
N PRO A 298 13.85 -8.92 11.59
CA PRO A 298 14.22 -7.63 11.04
C PRO A 298 15.59 -7.12 11.52
N THR A 299 16.16 -7.70 12.59
CA THR A 299 17.48 -7.31 13.10
C THR A 299 18.63 -7.72 12.15
N ARG A 300 18.36 -8.58 11.17
CA ARG A 300 19.34 -9.07 10.20
C ARG A 300 19.58 -8.09 9.04
N TYR A 301 18.78 -7.04 8.91
CA TYR A 301 18.82 -6.09 7.81
C TYR A 301 19.42 -4.75 8.28
N ARG A 302 20.05 -4.03 7.35
CA ARG A 302 20.53 -2.67 7.61
C ARG A 302 19.40 -1.67 7.72
N GLY A 303 18.30 -1.90 7.00
CA GLY A 303 17.12 -1.06 7.04
C GLY A 303 15.83 -1.81 6.77
N LEU A 304 14.75 -1.34 7.42
CA LEU A 304 13.37 -1.70 7.13
C LEU A 304 12.73 -0.58 6.34
N VAL A 305 12.08 -0.88 5.23
CA VAL A 305 11.38 0.10 4.40
C VAL A 305 9.89 -0.19 4.42
N PHE A 306 9.10 0.81 4.80
CA PHE A 306 7.65 0.83 4.80
C PHE A 306 7.21 1.76 3.65
N PRO A 307 6.95 1.21 2.43
CA PRO A 307 6.86 2.00 1.21
C PRO A 307 5.52 2.71 1.03
N GLY A 308 4.48 2.29 1.76
CA GLY A 308 3.12 2.75 1.57
C GLY A 308 2.41 3.08 2.87
N HIS A 309 1.10 3.36 2.74
CA HIS A 309 0.24 3.62 3.87
C HIS A 309 0.14 2.39 4.78
N ASP A 310 0.61 2.50 6.02
CA ASP A 310 0.73 1.41 6.98
C ASP A 310 0.21 1.83 8.37
N GLU A 311 -1.10 1.93 8.45
CA GLU A 311 -1.85 2.55 9.54
C GLU A 311 -2.14 1.62 10.71
N TYR A 312 -2.34 0.31 10.43
CA TYR A 312 -2.79 -0.68 11.41
C TYR A 312 -1.66 -1.58 11.88
N TRP A 313 -1.27 -1.44 13.14
CA TRP A 313 -0.16 -2.20 13.72
C TRP A 313 -0.58 -2.99 14.95
N SER A 314 -0.13 -4.24 15.04
CA SER A 314 -0.23 -5.00 16.27
C SER A 314 0.87 -4.61 17.27
N THR A 315 0.63 -4.91 18.55
CA THR A 315 1.64 -4.71 19.61
C THR A 315 2.91 -5.49 19.31
N THR A 316 2.80 -6.70 18.75
CA THR A 316 3.95 -7.52 18.36
C THR A 316 4.76 -6.86 17.27
N MET A 317 4.13 -6.36 16.21
CA MET A 317 4.82 -5.66 15.11
C MET A 317 5.61 -4.46 15.64
N ARG A 318 4.95 -3.58 16.40
CA ARG A 318 5.60 -2.38 16.95
C ARG A 318 6.82 -2.73 17.79
N ARG A 319 6.67 -3.70 18.72
CA ARG A 319 7.78 -4.17 19.55
C ARG A 319 8.93 -4.73 18.71
N THR A 320 8.62 -5.52 17.68
CA THR A 320 9.63 -6.13 16.81
C THR A 320 10.42 -5.07 16.06
N VAL A 321 9.77 -4.00 15.57
CA VAL A 321 10.43 -2.89 14.88
C VAL A 321 11.23 -2.03 15.85
N GLU A 322 10.74 -1.77 17.07
CA GLU A 322 11.48 -1.07 18.12
C GLU A 322 12.77 -1.83 18.50
N VAL A 323 12.68 -3.16 18.68
CA VAL A 323 13.83 -4.02 18.93
C VAL A 323 14.83 -3.97 17.75
N ALA A 324 14.37 -4.00 16.51
CA ALA A 324 15.24 -3.89 15.35
C ALA A 324 16.01 -2.55 15.36
N ARG A 325 15.32 -1.42 15.62
CA ARG A 325 15.95 -0.10 15.78
C ARG A 325 17.00 -0.11 16.91
N GLU A 326 16.70 -0.71 18.05
CA GLU A 326 17.63 -0.83 19.18
C GLU A 326 18.87 -1.67 18.84
N HIS A 327 18.78 -2.58 17.89
CA HIS A 327 19.89 -3.37 17.37
C HIS A 327 20.60 -2.73 16.17
N GLY A 328 20.27 -1.51 15.79
CA GLY A 328 20.96 -0.75 14.74
C GLY A 328 20.33 -0.83 13.37
N THR A 329 19.18 -1.51 13.20
CA THR A 329 18.44 -1.52 11.95
C THR A 329 17.73 -0.18 11.74
N SER A 330 18.04 0.51 10.65
CA SER A 330 17.41 1.79 10.29
C SER A 330 15.96 1.59 9.85
N LEU A 331 15.12 2.61 10.04
CA LEU A 331 13.70 2.58 9.70
C LEU A 331 13.38 3.67 8.68
N VAL A 332 12.68 3.32 7.61
CA VAL A 332 12.34 4.25 6.52
C VAL A 332 10.84 4.18 6.24
N PHE A 333 10.10 5.20 6.66
CA PHE A 333 8.66 5.31 6.47
C PHE A 333 8.38 6.32 5.36
N LEU A 334 7.88 5.84 4.20
CA LEU A 334 7.69 6.64 3.00
C LEU A 334 6.23 7.08 2.79
N SER A 335 5.48 7.21 3.88
CA SER A 335 4.09 7.64 3.85
C SER A 335 3.78 8.54 5.05
N ALA A 336 2.50 8.74 5.35
CA ALA A 336 1.99 9.40 6.54
C ALA A 336 0.98 8.50 7.27
N ASN A 337 0.55 8.93 8.45
CA ASN A 337 -0.42 8.20 9.27
C ASN A 337 0.01 6.75 9.54
N THR A 338 1.31 6.55 9.67
CA THR A 338 1.88 5.24 9.94
C THR A 338 1.66 4.88 11.40
N MET A 339 1.28 3.60 11.66
CA MET A 339 1.11 3.07 13.01
C MET A 339 0.09 3.88 13.84
N TYR A 340 -1.05 4.24 13.25
CA TYR A 340 -2.07 5.05 13.91
C TYR A 340 -2.98 4.22 14.81
N TRP A 341 -3.53 3.11 14.26
CA TRP A 341 -4.41 2.21 14.99
C TRP A 341 -3.66 1.02 15.58
N GLN A 342 -3.89 0.77 16.88
CA GLN A 342 -3.55 -0.50 17.48
C GLN A 342 -4.60 -1.56 17.03
N ALA A 343 -4.13 -2.68 16.50
CA ALA A 343 -4.97 -3.74 15.98
C ALA A 343 -4.55 -5.11 16.53
N GLU A 344 -5.46 -6.06 16.47
CA GLU A 344 -5.24 -7.44 16.88
C GLU A 344 -5.44 -8.38 15.69
N LEU A 345 -4.58 -9.38 15.58
CA LEU A 345 -4.72 -10.47 14.63
C LEU A 345 -5.20 -11.73 15.35
N GLY A 346 -6.17 -12.42 14.76
CA GLY A 346 -6.76 -13.61 15.30
C GLY A 346 -6.95 -14.72 14.27
N PRO A 347 -7.24 -15.95 14.73
CA PRO A 347 -7.45 -17.08 13.84
C PRO A 347 -8.79 -16.96 13.07
N SER A 348 -8.84 -17.58 11.88
CA SER A 348 -10.10 -17.81 11.17
C SER A 348 -11.05 -18.72 11.99
N PRO A 349 -12.34 -18.80 11.62
CA PRO A 349 -13.26 -19.77 12.21
C PRO A 349 -12.80 -21.23 12.08
N SER A 350 -11.96 -21.54 11.08
CA SER A 350 -11.34 -22.87 10.90
C SER A 350 -10.03 -23.06 11.68
N GLY A 351 -9.61 -22.06 12.49
CA GLY A 351 -8.41 -22.13 13.32
C GLY A 351 -7.10 -21.77 12.63
N VAL A 352 -7.12 -21.27 11.39
CA VAL A 352 -5.91 -20.80 10.71
C VAL A 352 -5.46 -19.47 11.34
N PRO A 353 -4.21 -19.35 11.83
CA PRO A 353 -3.74 -18.16 12.51
C PRO A 353 -3.75 -16.91 11.62
N ASP A 354 -3.90 -15.73 12.24
CA ASP A 354 -3.72 -14.41 11.63
C ASP A 354 -4.61 -14.15 10.39
N ARG A 355 -5.85 -14.71 10.41
CA ARG A 355 -6.82 -14.54 9.32
C ARG A 355 -7.95 -13.54 9.62
N LEU A 356 -8.02 -13.02 10.84
CA LEU A 356 -8.93 -11.95 11.23
C LEU A 356 -8.13 -10.76 11.73
N LEU A 357 -8.49 -9.58 11.27
CA LEU A 357 -7.98 -8.30 11.75
C LEU A 357 -9.10 -7.62 12.54
N THR A 358 -8.86 -7.33 13.83
CA THR A 358 -9.79 -6.62 14.70
C THR A 358 -9.22 -5.28 15.14
N CYS A 359 -10.01 -4.22 14.97
CA CYS A 359 -9.74 -2.90 15.52
C CYS A 359 -11.05 -2.25 15.97
N LEU A 360 -11.21 -2.05 17.27
CA LEU A 360 -12.47 -1.58 17.83
C LEU A 360 -12.65 -0.05 17.77
N LYS A 361 -11.64 0.69 17.37
CA LYS A 361 -11.67 2.13 17.13
C LYS A 361 -12.42 2.91 18.23
N ARG A 362 -11.99 2.73 19.49
CA ARG A 362 -12.60 3.35 20.69
C ARG A 362 -13.98 2.79 21.10
N ARG A 363 -14.42 1.69 20.52
CA ARG A 363 -15.71 1.08 20.85
C ARG A 363 -15.61 0.14 22.05
N GLY A 364 -15.32 0.67 23.23
CA GLY A 364 -15.31 -0.07 24.49
C GLY A 364 -14.02 0.10 25.29
N PRO A 365 -14.10 -0.03 26.61
CA PRO A 365 -12.94 0.16 27.50
C PRO A 365 -11.90 -0.96 27.32
N GLY A 366 -10.63 -0.58 27.33
CA GLY A 366 -9.48 -1.50 27.24
C GLY A 366 -9.34 -2.24 25.91
N LYS A 367 -9.90 -1.70 24.82
CA LYS A 367 -9.91 -2.30 23.49
C LYS A 367 -8.95 -1.58 22.55
N PRO A 368 -8.51 -2.20 21.45
CA PRO A 368 -7.66 -1.56 20.45
C PRO A 368 -8.13 -0.15 20.09
N ALA A 369 -7.23 0.80 20.19
CA ALA A 369 -7.46 2.23 20.08
C ALA A 369 -6.29 2.88 19.30
N LEU A 370 -6.21 4.21 19.30
CA LEU A 370 -5.02 4.89 18.81
C LEU A 370 -3.81 4.57 19.69
N TRP A 371 -2.65 4.39 19.08
CA TRP A 371 -1.41 4.20 19.84
C TRP A 371 -1.14 5.33 20.83
N ARG A 372 -1.46 6.57 20.46
CA ARG A 372 -1.33 7.76 21.33
C ARG A 372 -2.30 7.76 22.52
N GLU A 373 -3.36 6.95 22.49
CA GLU A 373 -4.34 6.81 23.58
C GLU A 373 -3.98 5.71 24.58
N VAL A 374 -3.01 4.88 24.23
CA VAL A 374 -2.45 3.85 25.12
C VAL A 374 -1.06 4.21 25.62
N ASP A 375 -0.77 5.50 25.74
CA ASP A 375 0.49 6.08 26.23
C ASP A 375 1.72 5.66 25.41
N ARG A 376 1.52 5.35 24.13
CA ARG A 376 2.57 4.98 23.18
C ARG A 376 2.38 5.71 21.85
N PRO A 377 2.53 7.06 21.84
CA PRO A 377 2.30 7.82 20.62
C PRO A 377 3.26 7.39 19.51
N GLU A 378 2.82 7.55 18.28
CA GLU A 378 3.56 7.18 17.06
C GLU A 378 4.87 7.96 16.97
N GLN A 379 4.86 9.22 17.44
CA GLN A 379 6.03 10.10 17.45
C GLN A 379 7.23 9.52 18.21
N GLU A 380 7.01 8.68 19.23
CA GLU A 380 8.09 8.01 19.96
C GLU A 380 8.91 7.04 19.10
N LEU A 381 8.37 6.61 17.95
CA LEU A 381 9.10 5.79 16.98
C LEU A 381 9.43 6.58 15.73
N LEU A 382 8.49 7.36 15.21
CA LEU A 382 8.61 8.02 13.90
C LEU A 382 9.31 9.40 13.97
N GLY A 383 9.31 10.05 15.14
CA GLY A 383 9.76 11.44 15.28
C GLY A 383 8.71 12.49 14.89
N VAL A 384 7.65 12.06 14.22
CA VAL A 384 6.43 12.80 13.85
C VAL A 384 5.22 11.89 14.07
N GLN A 385 4.01 12.42 13.95
CA GLN A 385 2.79 11.61 13.95
C GLN A 385 1.66 12.31 13.20
N TYR A 386 0.62 11.56 12.89
CA TYR A 386 -0.53 12.00 12.12
C TYR A 386 -1.14 13.31 12.62
N ALA A 387 -1.27 14.27 11.70
CA ALA A 387 -1.79 15.61 11.94
C ALA A 387 -3.15 15.86 11.29
N GLY A 388 -3.47 15.17 10.19
CA GLY A 388 -4.74 15.33 9.51
C GLY A 388 -4.72 14.97 8.02
N ARG A 389 -5.91 14.98 7.43
CA ARG A 389 -6.10 14.79 5.99
C ARG A 389 -5.71 16.05 5.22
N VAL A 390 -5.19 15.82 4.02
CA VAL A 390 -4.82 16.85 3.05
C VAL A 390 -5.77 16.71 1.85
N PRO A 391 -6.87 17.48 1.81
CA PRO A 391 -7.90 17.32 0.78
C PRO A 391 -7.44 17.74 -0.61
N GLU A 392 -6.50 18.68 -0.71
CA GLU A 392 -5.90 19.15 -1.95
C GLU A 392 -4.38 19.08 -1.83
N ALA A 393 -3.70 18.70 -2.92
CA ALA A 393 -2.26 18.61 -2.90
C ALA A 393 -1.61 19.99 -2.72
N HIS A 394 -0.59 20.05 -1.87
CA HIS A 394 0.20 21.26 -1.59
C HIS A 394 1.69 20.99 -1.83
N PRO A 395 2.52 22.02 -1.99
CA PRO A 395 3.96 21.84 -2.09
C PRO A 395 4.57 21.41 -0.75
N LEU A 396 5.58 20.54 -0.80
CA LEU A 396 6.49 20.31 0.32
C LEU A 396 7.55 21.40 0.33
N VAL A 397 7.65 22.14 1.43
CA VAL A 397 8.60 23.24 1.61
C VAL A 397 9.85 22.72 2.28
N VAL A 398 10.96 22.75 1.55
CA VAL A 398 12.27 22.25 2.00
C VAL A 398 12.78 23.06 3.19
N ARG A 399 13.29 22.37 4.21
CA ARG A 399 13.99 22.95 5.36
C ARG A 399 15.30 22.23 5.59
N ASN A 400 16.24 22.97 6.19
CA ASN A 400 17.58 22.47 6.47
C ASN A 400 18.25 21.90 5.19
N ALA A 401 18.23 22.68 4.11
CA ALA A 401 18.72 22.26 2.79
C ALA A 401 20.21 21.88 2.79
N ASP A 402 21.02 22.37 3.76
CA ASP A 402 22.42 21.96 3.94
C ASP A 402 22.59 20.56 4.53
N HIS A 403 21.51 19.91 4.93
CA HIS A 403 21.57 18.55 5.47
C HIS A 403 21.91 17.55 4.34
N TRP A 404 22.73 16.55 4.67
CA TRP A 404 23.21 15.54 3.70
C TRP A 404 22.08 14.84 2.90
N LEU A 405 20.85 14.76 3.45
CA LEU A 405 19.71 14.20 2.72
C LEU A 405 19.46 14.94 1.41
N TRP A 406 19.57 16.27 1.44
CA TRP A 406 19.36 17.14 0.29
C TRP A 406 20.60 17.31 -0.59
N GLU A 407 21.72 16.65 -0.25
CA GLU A 407 22.95 16.77 -1.02
C GLU A 407 22.75 16.33 -2.47
N ALA A 408 23.22 17.14 -3.42
CA ALA A 408 23.13 16.92 -4.85
C ALA A 408 21.69 16.70 -5.39
N THR A 409 20.67 17.15 -4.66
CA THR A 409 19.29 17.18 -5.15
C THR A 409 18.98 18.40 -5.99
N GLY A 410 19.75 19.48 -5.81
CA GLY A 410 19.43 20.81 -6.33
C GLY A 410 18.37 21.57 -5.54
N ALA A 411 17.90 21.04 -4.41
CA ALA A 411 16.95 21.71 -3.53
C ALA A 411 17.65 22.72 -2.63
N HIS A 412 17.03 23.88 -2.42
CA HIS A 412 17.48 24.97 -1.58
C HIS A 412 16.49 25.23 -0.43
N GLU A 413 16.95 25.97 0.58
CA GLU A 413 16.09 26.33 1.70
C GLU A 413 14.87 27.12 1.23
N GLY A 414 13.68 26.64 1.58
CA GLY A 414 12.42 27.25 1.20
C GLY A 414 11.90 26.86 -0.18
N ASP A 415 12.61 26.01 -0.93
CA ASP A 415 12.09 25.50 -2.21
C ASP A 415 10.79 24.72 -2.01
N GLU A 416 9.89 24.84 -2.96
CA GLU A 416 8.60 24.17 -3.02
C GLU A 416 8.67 22.99 -3.99
N LEU A 417 8.39 21.80 -3.47
CA LEU A 417 8.22 20.57 -4.26
C LEU A 417 6.73 20.36 -4.48
N GLU A 418 6.26 20.67 -5.68
CA GLU A 418 4.83 20.68 -6.01
C GLU A 418 4.16 19.32 -5.84
N GLY A 419 2.94 19.31 -5.26
CA GLY A 419 2.13 18.12 -5.09
C GLY A 419 2.63 17.14 -4.03
N MET A 420 3.69 17.46 -3.30
CA MET A 420 4.35 16.54 -2.39
C MET A 420 3.72 16.45 -1.00
N VAL A 421 2.73 17.28 -0.68
CA VAL A 421 1.89 17.14 0.54
C VAL A 421 0.48 16.81 0.08
N ALA A 422 0.12 15.52 0.15
CA ALA A 422 -1.15 15.03 -0.36
C ALA A 422 -1.67 13.84 0.47
N GLY A 423 -2.97 13.60 0.40
CA GLY A 423 -3.66 12.52 1.09
C GLY A 423 -3.73 12.74 2.59
N GLU A 424 -2.64 12.45 3.28
CA GLU A 424 -2.49 12.62 4.73
C GLU A 424 -1.13 13.23 5.06
N ALA A 425 -1.06 13.86 6.23
CA ALA A 425 0.15 14.53 6.69
C ALA A 425 0.48 14.21 8.15
N ASP A 426 1.77 14.05 8.41
CA ASP A 426 2.32 13.99 9.76
C ASP A 426 3.01 15.28 10.12
N ARG A 427 3.14 15.54 11.43
CA ARG A 427 3.96 16.62 11.95
C ARG A 427 4.55 16.27 13.32
N TYR A 428 5.49 17.09 13.77
CA TYR A 428 6.00 17.07 15.13
C TYR A 428 5.05 17.80 16.09
N PHE A 429 4.82 17.20 17.25
CA PHE A 429 4.04 17.77 18.35
C PHE A 429 4.96 18.02 19.56
N PRO A 430 5.27 19.29 19.89
CA PRO A 430 6.26 19.61 20.94
C PRO A 430 5.94 19.10 22.35
N ARG A 431 4.66 18.78 22.62
CA ARG A 431 4.20 18.30 23.93
C ARG A 431 4.22 16.78 24.06
N ILE A 432 4.53 16.07 22.97
CA ILE A 432 4.59 14.61 22.93
C ILE A 432 6.03 14.18 23.02
N THR A 433 6.29 13.16 23.85
CA THR A 433 7.63 12.62 24.05
C THR A 433 8.23 12.17 22.73
N LEU A 434 9.50 12.47 22.54
CA LEU A 434 10.33 11.95 21.46
C LEU A 434 11.07 10.70 21.95
N PRO A 435 11.48 9.82 21.04
CA PRO A 435 12.41 8.77 21.37
C PRO A 435 13.73 9.37 21.86
N GLU A 436 14.51 8.61 22.62
CA GLU A 436 15.90 8.95 22.83
C GLU A 436 16.61 9.00 21.47
N HIS A 437 17.28 10.11 21.16
CA HIS A 437 17.82 10.36 19.83
C HIS A 437 18.98 11.33 19.84
N GLU A 438 19.80 11.25 18.80
CA GLU A 438 20.82 12.23 18.46
C GLU A 438 20.42 12.97 17.19
N GLY A 439 20.59 14.30 17.19
CA GLY A 439 20.50 15.12 15.97
C GLY A 439 19.18 15.00 15.20
N ARG A 440 18.02 15.00 15.89
CA ARG A 440 16.73 15.07 15.20
C ARG A 440 16.61 16.36 14.39
N ILE A 441 16.18 16.23 13.14
CA ILE A 441 15.99 17.35 12.22
C ILE A 441 14.64 17.23 11.52
N LEU A 442 13.99 18.37 11.27
CA LEU A 442 12.84 18.49 10.40
C LEU A 442 13.32 18.97 9.03
N LEU A 443 13.06 18.17 8.01
CA LEU A 443 13.57 18.37 6.64
C LEU A 443 12.55 19.07 5.73
N SER A 444 11.33 19.24 6.23
CA SER A 444 10.28 20.06 5.62
C SER A 444 9.45 20.74 6.70
N HIS A 445 8.78 21.81 6.32
CA HIS A 445 7.73 22.47 7.10
C HIS A 445 6.77 23.14 6.13
N SER A 446 5.70 22.42 5.78
CA SER A 446 4.87 22.69 4.62
C SER A 446 3.45 23.02 5.05
N PRO A 447 2.98 24.27 4.88
CA PRO A 447 1.61 24.63 5.24
C PRO A 447 0.62 23.98 4.26
N TYR A 448 -0.49 23.46 4.79
CA TYR A 448 -1.61 22.98 4.01
C TYR A 448 -2.95 23.35 4.68
N ARG A 449 -4.05 23.27 3.92
CA ARG A 449 -5.39 23.40 4.49
C ARG A 449 -5.99 22.01 4.73
N ASP A 450 -6.47 21.80 5.96
CA ASP A 450 -7.19 20.56 6.29
C ASP A 450 -8.64 20.57 5.76
N THR A 451 -9.38 19.50 6.03
CA THR A 451 -10.79 19.35 5.61
C THR A 451 -11.74 20.39 6.20
N GLU A 452 -11.34 21.09 7.26
CA GLU A 452 -12.08 22.17 7.89
C GLU A 452 -11.61 23.55 7.40
N GLY A 453 -10.63 23.60 6.50
CA GLY A 453 -10.03 24.81 5.96
C GLY A 453 -9.00 25.47 6.89
N ALA A 454 -8.67 24.84 8.02
CA ALA A 454 -7.66 25.36 8.94
C ALA A 454 -6.25 25.12 8.39
N ILE A 455 -5.33 26.06 8.66
CA ILE A 455 -3.93 25.89 8.27
C ILE A 455 -3.26 24.94 9.24
N ARG A 456 -2.69 23.87 8.69
CA ARG A 456 -1.86 22.89 9.34
C ARG A 456 -0.49 22.87 8.69
N HIS A 457 0.42 22.06 9.25
CA HIS A 457 1.77 21.88 8.68
C HIS A 457 2.10 20.40 8.58
N GLN A 458 2.68 20.02 7.46
CA GLN A 458 3.34 18.73 7.25
C GLN A 458 4.82 18.88 7.59
N GLU A 459 5.43 17.85 8.19
CA GLU A 459 6.85 17.82 8.48
C GLU A 459 7.44 16.44 8.21
N THR A 460 8.60 16.42 7.55
CA THR A 460 9.45 15.25 7.35
C THR A 460 10.49 15.19 8.46
N SER A 461 10.63 14.05 9.13
CA SER A 461 11.55 13.87 10.26
C SER A 461 12.68 12.90 9.93
N LEU A 462 13.87 13.21 10.43
CA LEU A 462 15.00 12.28 10.46
C LEU A 462 15.71 12.41 11.81
N TYR A 463 16.02 11.29 12.43
CA TYR A 463 16.85 11.25 13.64
C TYR A 463 17.74 10.00 13.66
N ARG A 464 18.77 10.02 14.53
CA ARG A 464 19.60 8.86 14.83
C ARG A 464 19.25 8.33 16.21
N ALA A 465 18.92 7.04 16.30
CA ALA A 465 18.72 6.35 17.58
C ALA A 465 20.08 6.10 18.29
N PRO A 466 20.11 5.87 19.61
CA PRO A 466 21.35 5.57 20.34
C PRO A 466 22.11 4.36 19.80
N SER A 467 21.42 3.41 19.17
CA SER A 467 22.01 2.27 18.47
C SER A 467 22.78 2.64 17.19
N GLY A 468 22.66 3.88 16.73
CA GLY A 468 23.18 4.36 15.44
C GLY A 468 22.20 4.22 14.29
N ALA A 469 21.05 3.56 14.48
CA ALA A 469 20.01 3.43 13.46
C ALA A 469 19.46 4.82 13.06
N LEU A 470 19.28 5.02 11.76
CA LEU A 470 18.55 6.17 11.23
C LEU A 470 17.06 5.87 11.20
N VAL A 471 16.24 6.83 11.61
CA VAL A 471 14.78 6.75 11.48
C VAL A 471 14.30 7.94 10.67
N PHE A 472 13.74 7.65 9.50
CA PHE A 472 13.19 8.62 8.56
C PHE A 472 11.69 8.43 8.42
N ALA A 473 10.94 9.52 8.50
CA ALA A 473 9.51 9.54 8.25
C ALA A 473 9.18 10.68 7.28
N ALA A 474 8.66 10.32 6.10
CA ALA A 474 8.31 11.27 5.05
C ALA A 474 7.18 12.23 5.45
N GLY A 475 6.20 11.72 6.21
CA GLY A 475 5.08 12.50 6.72
C GLY A 475 4.09 12.95 5.63
N THR A 476 4.05 12.27 4.49
CA THR A 476 3.12 12.52 3.37
C THR A 476 2.90 11.26 2.55
N PHE A 477 1.71 11.11 1.93
CA PHE A 477 1.45 9.99 1.01
C PHE A 477 2.20 10.12 -0.32
N ALA A 478 2.61 11.32 -0.70
CA ALA A 478 3.15 11.58 -2.03
C ALA A 478 4.62 11.14 -2.21
N TRP A 479 5.32 10.67 -1.15
CA TRP A 479 6.75 10.36 -1.24
C TRP A 479 7.05 9.19 -2.18
N SER A 480 6.43 8.02 -1.98
CA SER A 480 6.63 6.85 -2.84
C SER A 480 6.17 7.08 -4.29
N PRO A 481 5.01 7.70 -4.55
CA PRO A 481 4.63 8.13 -5.90
C PRO A 481 5.68 8.97 -6.61
N ALA A 482 6.35 9.89 -5.91
CA ALA A 482 7.40 10.74 -6.49
C ALA A 482 8.65 9.97 -6.95
N LEU A 483 8.78 8.69 -6.58
CA LEU A 483 9.92 7.87 -6.97
C LEU A 483 9.76 7.29 -8.39
N ASP A 484 8.56 6.85 -8.80
CA ASP A 484 8.41 6.16 -10.10
C ASP A 484 7.04 6.33 -10.78
N ARG A 485 6.05 6.98 -10.13
CA ARG A 485 4.72 7.12 -10.72
C ARG A 485 4.71 8.17 -11.83
N PRO A 486 4.28 7.81 -13.07
CA PRO A 486 4.18 8.78 -14.16
C PRO A 486 3.34 10.01 -13.77
N GLY A 487 3.87 11.20 -14.02
CA GLY A 487 3.23 12.46 -13.66
C GLY A 487 3.47 12.95 -12.22
N HIS A 488 4.13 12.14 -11.37
CA HIS A 488 4.45 12.50 -9.98
C HIS A 488 5.95 12.49 -9.69
N ILE A 489 6.78 12.00 -10.62
CA ILE A 489 8.22 11.87 -10.43
C ILE A 489 8.85 13.22 -10.10
N ASP A 490 9.54 13.28 -8.95
CA ASP A 490 10.41 14.41 -8.59
C ASP A 490 11.85 13.90 -8.39
N THR A 491 12.77 14.37 -9.20
CA THR A 491 14.17 13.95 -9.18
C THR A 491 14.89 14.34 -7.89
N ARG A 492 14.43 15.39 -7.20
CA ARG A 492 14.96 15.82 -5.90
C ARG A 492 14.60 14.78 -4.83
N VAL A 493 13.35 14.29 -4.83
CA VAL A 493 12.87 13.24 -3.93
C VAL A 493 13.54 11.91 -4.22
N GLN A 494 13.72 11.55 -5.50
CA GLN A 494 14.47 10.35 -5.88
C GLN A 494 15.91 10.42 -5.34
N ARG A 495 16.59 11.58 -5.52
CA ARG A 495 17.96 11.74 -5.03
C ARG A 495 18.04 11.75 -3.50
N ALA A 496 17.13 12.43 -2.82
CA ALA A 496 17.05 12.43 -1.35
C ALA A 496 16.85 11.01 -0.80
N THR A 497 15.96 10.23 -1.43
CA THR A 497 15.75 8.83 -1.05
C THR A 497 16.99 7.97 -1.31
N ALA A 498 17.69 8.19 -2.43
CA ALA A 498 18.95 7.51 -2.70
C ALA A 498 20.02 7.87 -1.65
N ASN A 499 20.18 9.16 -1.31
CA ASN A 499 21.11 9.59 -0.26
C ASN A 499 20.84 8.88 1.09
N LEU A 500 19.55 8.71 1.44
CA LEU A 500 19.14 8.00 2.64
C LEU A 500 19.51 6.52 2.58
N LEU A 501 19.11 5.83 1.51
CA LEU A 501 19.32 4.38 1.39
C LEU A 501 20.81 4.04 1.19
N ASP A 502 21.57 4.82 0.40
CA ASP A 502 23.01 4.62 0.23
C ASP A 502 23.73 4.73 1.58
N ARG A 503 23.33 5.69 2.42
CA ARG A 503 23.90 5.85 3.77
C ARG A 503 23.55 4.68 4.69
N ILE A 504 22.35 4.14 4.62
CA ILE A 504 21.90 2.95 5.37
C ILE A 504 22.66 1.70 4.87
N CYS A 505 22.75 1.51 3.56
CA CYS A 505 23.43 0.37 2.93
C CYS A 505 24.96 0.51 2.92
N LYS A 506 25.50 1.66 3.36
CA LYS A 506 26.95 1.97 3.32
C LYS A 506 27.53 1.83 1.91
N ARG A 507 26.79 2.32 0.93
CA ARG A 507 27.26 2.44 -0.45
C ARG A 507 28.07 3.75 -0.57
N ASP A 508 29.27 3.64 -1.15
CA ASP A 508 30.18 4.79 -1.38
C ASP A 508 29.70 5.66 -2.58
#